data_97f1e33cd70e9eb13426566c2a28662e
#
_entry.id   97f1e33cd70e9eb13426566c2a28662e
#
_cell.length_a   1.000
_cell.length_b   1.000
_cell.length_c   1.000
_cell.angle_alpha   90.00
_cell.angle_beta   90.00
_cell.angle_gamma   90.00
#
_symmetry.space_group_name_H-M   'P 1'
#
loop_
_entity.id
_entity.type
_entity.pdbx_description
1 polymer ?
#
loop_
_entity_poly.entity_id
_entity_poly.type
_entity_poly.pdbx_seq_one_letter_code
_entity_poly.pdbx_strand_id
1 'polypeptide(L)'
;MRHHRSRTEIVIRILEVVNGSGSDGFTKYKIMYNAFLSYAQLKGYLTVLTDNDLLRYDLDSHTFKTTEKGRRFLETYNQMDELIKEQQIRVQGLKT
;
A
#
# COMPACT_ATOMS: atom_id res chain seq x y z
N MET A 1 23.56 4.51 2.42
CA MET A 1 22.58 4.49 3.50
C MET A 1 21.44 3.53 3.21
N ARG A 2 21.01 2.81 4.18
CA ARG A 2 19.95 1.84 4.02
C ARG A 2 18.61 2.39 4.47
N HIS A 3 17.62 2.22 3.64
CA HIS A 3 16.26 2.60 3.99
C HIS A 3 15.50 1.37 4.45
N HIS A 4 14.97 1.45 5.67
CA HIS A 4 14.06 0.44 6.15
C HIS A 4 12.65 0.97 6.01
N ARG A 5 11.86 0.31 5.18
CA ARG A 5 10.47 0.67 5.05
C ARG A 5 9.74 0.26 6.32
N SER A 6 8.90 1.12 6.84
CA SER A 6 8.05 0.79 7.97
C SER A 6 6.95 -0.17 7.49
N ARG A 7 6.30 -0.83 8.45
CA ARG A 7 5.16 -1.69 8.11
C ARG A 7 4.07 -0.92 7.40
N THR A 8 3.81 0.30 7.86
CA THR A 8 2.80 1.15 7.24
C THR A 8 3.17 1.46 5.79
N GLU A 9 4.41 1.81 5.54
CA GLU A 9 4.87 2.07 4.18
C GLU A 9 4.69 0.87 3.26
N ILE A 10 4.99 -0.32 3.77
CA ILE A 10 4.83 -1.55 2.99
C ILE A 10 3.36 -1.80 2.69
N VAL A 11 2.50 -1.66 3.70
CA VAL A 11 1.05 -1.83 3.53
C VAL A 11 0.53 -0.87 2.47
N ILE A 12 0.91 0.40 2.57
CA ILE A 12 0.49 1.42 1.62
C ILE A 12 0.98 1.08 0.21
N ARG A 13 2.23 0.65 0.10
CA ARG A 13 2.78 0.29 -1.21
C ARG A 13 2.02 -0.86 -1.85
N ILE A 14 1.70 -1.89 -1.07
CA ILE A 14 0.92 -3.02 -1.59
C ILE A 14 -0.45 -2.55 -2.07
N LEU A 15 -1.11 -1.72 -1.27
CA LEU A 15 -2.43 -1.21 -1.64
C LEU A 15 -2.37 -0.34 -2.90
N GLU A 16 -1.35 0.50 -3.02
CA GLU A 16 -1.15 1.31 -4.22
C GLU A 16 -0.97 0.45 -5.46
N VAL A 17 -0.13 -0.57 -5.35
CA VAL A 17 0.16 -1.47 -6.46
C VAL A 17 -1.12 -2.17 -6.92
N VAL A 18 -1.87 -2.74 -5.97
CA VAL A 18 -3.10 -3.47 -6.30
C VAL A 18 -4.18 -2.52 -6.81
N ASN A 19 -4.31 -1.36 -6.19
CA ASN A 19 -5.32 -0.38 -6.62
C ASN A 19 -5.04 0.10 -8.04
N GLY A 20 -3.78 0.19 -8.42
CA GLY A 20 -3.39 0.57 -9.77
C GLY A 20 -3.76 -0.44 -10.84
N SER A 21 -4.07 -1.68 -10.45
CA SER A 21 -4.50 -2.70 -11.41
C SER A 21 -5.97 -2.55 -11.83
N GLY A 22 -6.72 -1.67 -11.16
CA GLY A 22 -8.13 -1.48 -11.46
C GLY A 22 -8.95 -2.73 -11.14
N SER A 23 -9.91 -3.04 -12.01
CA SER A 23 -10.81 -4.17 -11.79
C SER A 23 -10.15 -5.51 -12.06
N ASP A 24 -9.02 -5.54 -12.76
CA ASP A 24 -8.35 -6.80 -13.08
C ASP A 24 -7.69 -7.44 -11.86
N GLY A 25 -7.17 -6.60 -10.98
CA GLY A 25 -6.41 -7.09 -9.84
C GLY A 25 -5.01 -7.54 -10.23
N PHE A 26 -4.22 -7.92 -9.22
CA PHE A 26 -2.86 -8.42 -9.42
C PHE A 26 -2.67 -9.76 -8.76
N THR A 27 -1.89 -10.63 -9.41
CA THR A 27 -1.45 -11.88 -8.80
C THR A 27 -0.44 -11.56 -7.71
N LYS A 28 -0.27 -12.50 -6.78
CA LYS A 28 0.71 -12.31 -5.70
C LYS A 28 2.12 -12.08 -6.24
N TYR A 29 2.45 -12.70 -7.37
CA TYR A 29 3.78 -12.54 -7.97
C TYR A 29 3.99 -11.12 -8.51
N LYS A 30 2.96 -10.55 -9.13
CA LYS A 30 3.03 -9.17 -9.59
C LYS A 30 3.11 -8.19 -8.45
N ILE A 31 2.38 -8.45 -7.37
CA ILE A 31 2.47 -7.61 -6.17
C ILE A 31 3.87 -7.68 -5.58
N MET A 32 4.40 -8.89 -5.45
CA MET A 32 5.73 -9.10 -4.90
C MET A 32 6.79 -8.31 -5.67
N TYR A 33 6.73 -8.42 -6.98
CA TYR A 33 7.68 -7.77 -7.85
C TYR A 33 7.57 -6.25 -7.77
N ASN A 34 6.35 -5.74 -7.85
CA ASN A 34 6.13 -4.28 -7.88
C ASN A 34 6.28 -3.63 -6.51
N ALA A 35 6.11 -4.36 -5.44
CA ALA A 35 6.29 -3.83 -4.10
C ALA A 35 7.70 -4.09 -3.54
N PHE A 36 8.55 -4.77 -4.30
CA PHE A 36 9.93 -5.08 -3.89
C PHE A 36 9.98 -5.85 -2.58
N LEU A 37 9.20 -6.93 -2.50
CA LEU A 37 9.14 -7.77 -1.29
C LEU A 37 9.58 -9.18 -1.62
N SER A 38 10.12 -9.88 -0.62
CA SER A 38 10.32 -11.32 -0.74
C SER A 38 8.98 -12.01 -0.62
N TYR A 39 8.91 -13.26 -1.08
CA TYR A 39 7.67 -14.03 -0.97
C TYR A 39 7.21 -14.17 0.49
N ALA A 40 8.16 -14.45 1.37
CA ALA A 40 7.85 -14.62 2.79
C ALA A 40 7.25 -13.35 3.42
N GLN A 41 7.82 -12.20 3.08
CA GLN A 41 7.31 -10.92 3.56
C GLN A 41 5.91 -10.66 3.02
N LEU A 42 5.74 -10.84 1.72
CA LEU A 42 4.45 -10.59 1.08
C LEU A 42 3.35 -11.46 1.67
N LYS A 43 3.64 -12.73 1.89
CA LYS A 43 2.65 -13.68 2.40
C LYS A 43 2.03 -13.18 3.71
N GLY A 44 2.88 -12.71 4.62
CA GLY A 44 2.40 -12.18 5.89
C GLY A 44 1.53 -10.94 5.72
N TYR A 45 1.96 -10.03 4.86
CA TYR A 45 1.20 -8.80 4.62
C TYR A 45 -0.13 -9.08 3.93
N LEU A 46 -0.16 -10.00 2.97
CA LEU A 46 -1.40 -10.34 2.28
C LEU A 46 -2.41 -10.92 3.26
N THR A 47 -1.96 -11.76 4.19
CA THR A 47 -2.84 -12.32 5.22
C THR A 47 -3.45 -11.20 6.06
N VAL A 48 -2.62 -10.28 6.54
CA VAL A 48 -3.10 -9.16 7.36
C VAL A 48 -4.09 -8.29 6.59
N LEU A 49 -3.78 -7.99 5.33
CA LEU A 49 -4.62 -7.12 4.53
C LEU A 49 -5.96 -7.75 4.18
N THR A 50 -5.97 -9.05 3.89
CA THR A 50 -7.23 -9.74 3.62
C THR A 50 -8.06 -9.93 4.88
N ASP A 51 -7.40 -10.24 6.01
CA ASP A 51 -8.10 -10.40 7.29
C ASP A 51 -8.75 -9.09 7.75
N ASN A 52 -8.16 -7.96 7.40
CA ASN A 52 -8.69 -6.65 7.74
C ASN A 52 -9.58 -6.06 6.65
N ASP A 53 -9.92 -6.85 5.66
CA ASP A 53 -10.81 -6.45 4.56
C ASP A 53 -10.30 -5.25 3.75
N LEU A 54 -8.99 -5.12 3.65
CA LEU A 54 -8.39 -4.07 2.82
C LEU A 54 -8.11 -4.59 1.41
N LEU A 55 -7.89 -5.89 1.29
CA LEU A 55 -7.77 -6.59 0.02
C LEU A 55 -8.73 -7.76 -0.01
N ARG A 56 -9.11 -8.15 -1.21
CA ARG A 56 -9.95 -9.31 -1.45
C ARG A 56 -9.27 -10.23 -2.46
N TYR A 57 -9.29 -11.53 -2.20
CA TYR A 57 -8.73 -12.51 -3.12
C TYR A 57 -9.84 -13.07 -4.00
N ASP A 58 -9.63 -13.04 -5.30
CA ASP A 58 -10.57 -13.59 -6.27
C ASP A 58 -10.07 -14.97 -6.67
N LEU A 59 -10.82 -16.01 -6.29
CA LEU A 59 -10.45 -17.40 -6.55
C LEU A 59 -10.47 -17.74 -8.04
N ASP A 60 -11.34 -17.09 -8.80
CA ASP A 60 -11.48 -17.40 -10.23
C ASP A 60 -10.27 -16.91 -11.02
N SER A 61 -9.81 -15.71 -10.73
CA SER A 61 -8.69 -15.12 -11.47
C SER A 61 -7.36 -15.28 -10.75
N HIS A 62 -7.37 -15.75 -9.52
CA HIS A 62 -6.18 -15.86 -8.66
C HIS A 62 -5.49 -14.49 -8.48
N THR A 63 -6.30 -13.45 -8.32
CA THR A 63 -5.78 -12.10 -8.15
C THR A 63 -6.30 -11.46 -6.88
N PHE A 64 -5.54 -10.47 -6.39
CA PHE A 64 -5.96 -9.64 -5.28
C PHE A 64 -6.52 -8.34 -5.82
N LYS A 65 -7.57 -7.86 -5.18
CA LYS A 65 -8.23 -6.60 -5.55
C LYS A 65 -8.39 -5.74 -4.30
N THR A 66 -8.32 -4.44 -4.48
CA THR A 66 -8.54 -3.52 -3.38
C THR A 66 -10.03 -3.42 -3.09
N THR A 67 -10.39 -3.49 -1.81
CA THR A 67 -11.78 -3.31 -1.38
C THR A 67 -12.09 -1.83 -1.30
N GLU A 68 -13.37 -1.51 -1.11
CA GLU A 68 -13.80 -0.13 -0.84
C GLU A 68 -13.08 0.41 0.39
N LYS A 69 -13.00 -0.39 1.44
CA LYS A 69 -12.30 -0.02 2.66
C LYS A 69 -10.81 0.25 2.39
N GLY A 70 -10.19 -0.58 1.55
CA GLY A 70 -8.80 -0.40 1.17
C GLY A 70 -8.55 0.91 0.44
N ARG A 71 -9.46 1.28 -0.47
CA ARG A 71 -9.35 2.54 -1.18
C ARG A 71 -9.48 3.73 -0.25
N ARG A 72 -10.42 3.66 0.69
CA ARG A 72 -10.59 4.72 1.70
C ARG A 72 -9.36 4.85 2.58
N PHE A 73 -8.78 3.72 2.93
CA PHE A 73 -7.55 3.72 3.72
C PHE A 73 -6.43 4.45 2.99
N LEU A 74 -6.25 4.15 1.70
CA LEU A 74 -5.26 4.83 0.87
C LEU A 74 -5.51 6.34 0.80
N GLU A 75 -6.75 6.72 0.56
CA GLU A 75 -7.12 8.13 0.46
C GLU A 75 -6.80 8.87 1.75
N THR A 76 -7.17 8.28 2.86
CA THR A 76 -6.91 8.88 4.18
C THR A 76 -5.41 9.03 4.42
N TYR A 77 -4.65 7.98 4.10
CA TYR A 77 -3.20 8.04 4.25
C TYR A 77 -2.59 9.14 3.40
N ASN A 78 -3.02 9.23 2.15
CA ASN A 78 -2.50 10.24 1.22
C ASN A 78 -2.80 11.66 1.69
N GLN A 79 -3.99 11.88 2.23
CA GLN A 79 -4.37 13.18 2.78
C GLN A 79 -3.49 13.55 3.97
N MET A 80 -3.26 12.59 4.86
CA MET A 80 -2.38 12.80 6.01
C MET A 80 -0.96 13.11 5.58
N ASP A 81 -0.47 12.35 4.61
CA ASP A 81 0.89 12.51 4.09
C ASP A 81 1.08 13.91 3.49
N GLU A 82 0.10 14.38 2.74
CA GLU A 82 0.15 15.72 2.16
C GLU A 82 0.18 16.80 3.23
N LEU A 83 -0.61 16.65 4.28
CA LEU A 83 -0.63 17.61 5.37
C LEU A 83 0.72 17.65 6.09
N ILE A 84 1.32 16.51 6.29
CA ILE A 84 2.63 16.44 6.94
C ILE A 84 3.68 17.13 6.07
N LYS A 85 3.65 16.88 4.76
CA LYS A 85 4.57 17.53 3.82
C LYS A 85 4.42 19.03 3.81
N GLU A 86 3.18 19.51 3.85
CA GLU A 86 2.90 20.95 3.94
C GLU A 86 3.52 21.56 5.17
N GLN A 87 3.36 20.91 6.31
CA GLN A 87 3.93 21.39 7.57
C GLN A 87 5.45 21.43 7.51
N GLN A 88 6.06 20.43 6.92
CA GLN A 88 7.51 20.39 6.76
C GLN A 88 8.02 21.54 5.90
N ILE A 89 7.33 21.83 4.83
CA ILE A 89 7.70 22.93 3.94
C ILE A 89 7.63 24.26 4.69
N ARG A 90 6.58 24.49 5.48
CA ARG A 90 6.44 25.70 6.28
C ARG A 90 7.57 25.85 7.28
N VAL A 91 7.90 24.77 7.97
CA VAL A 91 8.97 24.79 8.96
C VAL A 91 10.30 25.13 8.30
N GLN A 92 10.58 24.54 7.15
CA GLN A 92 11.80 24.82 6.40
C GLN A 92 11.84 26.27 5.93
N GLY A 93 10.72 26.79 5.47
CA GLY A 93 10.63 28.18 5.06
C GLY A 93 10.92 29.16 6.18
N LEU A 94 10.49 28.82 7.39
CA LEU A 94 10.72 29.67 8.56
C LEU A 94 12.17 29.70 9.00
N LYS A 95 12.92 28.68 8.67
CA LYS A 95 14.34 28.61 9.05
C LYS A 95 15.24 29.41 8.14
N THR A 96 14.77 29.75 6.98
CA THR A 96 15.57 30.58 6.09
C THR A 96 15.32 32.05 6.34
#